data_5932f379d95c9659bc4cd77e39183f6c
#
_entry.id   5932f379d95c9659bc4cd77e39183f6c
#
_cell.length_a   1.000
_cell.length_b   1.000
_cell.length_c   1.000
_cell.angle_alpha   90.00
_cell.angle_beta   90.00
_cell.angle_gamma   90.00
#
_symmetry.space_group_name_H-M   'P 1'
#
loop_
_entity.id
_entity.type
_entity.pdbx_description
1 polymer ?
#
loop_
_entity_poly.entity_id
_entity_poly.type
_entity_poly.pdbx_seq_one_letter_code
_entity_poly.pdbx_strand_id
1 'polypeptide(L)'
;MKLIFFFILFSFCLFSCGIPKKDVLLLEDKYKNELIKLDSQLVDQRSINYSLTLDNYKKQGSVSAYESVQKVYLDRLDSLQNEIDKLNKNSSLSQNFLSDNIDSLETKLANQYLFTQSILNYWTKFNSPVGKLSAILKDSLASEENVIIEESTLFCSISIPMEKLFKPFVTQVVDPTAMPLLGKISEILLLFPAFTIQVIGHTDNAIQQNKKLPDNWDLSVLRASAVSKALVEEWQLSPSRILAAGKGEFSPMKSNETPEGKALNRRIELVVSLRTEDILRDYRKLLPK
;
A
#
# COMPACT_ATOMS: atom_id res chain seq x y z
N MET A 1 18.30 17.98 25.54
CA MET A 1 18.91 18.86 26.51
C MET A 1 20.05 18.21 27.30
N LYS A 2 19.99 16.98 27.80
CA LYS A 2 21.07 16.30 28.50
C LYS A 2 22.33 15.98 27.67
N LEU A 3 22.18 15.75 26.36
CA LEU A 3 23.31 15.46 25.47
C LEU A 3 24.16 16.68 25.13
N ILE A 4 23.55 17.86 25.03
CA ILE A 4 24.26 19.13 24.75
C ILE A 4 25.10 19.56 25.97
N PHE A 5 24.64 19.25 27.18
CA PHE A 5 25.37 19.54 28.41
C PHE A 5 26.61 18.65 28.57
N PHE A 6 26.54 17.40 28.09
CA PHE A 6 27.69 16.49 28.11
C PHE A 6 28.79 16.89 27.10
N PHE A 7 28.41 17.45 25.96
CA PHE A 7 29.36 17.95 24.95
C PHE A 7 30.08 19.20 25.40
N ILE A 8 29.40 20.10 26.11
CA ILE A 8 30.01 21.35 26.66
C ILE A 8 30.95 21.00 27.81
N LEU A 9 30.63 20.04 28.68
CA LEU A 9 31.51 19.60 29.75
C LEU A 9 32.75 18.85 29.23
N PHE A 10 32.60 18.05 28.14
CA PHE A 10 33.70 17.34 27.50
C PHE A 10 34.65 18.30 26.77
N SER A 11 34.12 19.35 26.15
CA SER A 11 34.95 20.42 25.55
C SER A 11 35.80 21.18 26.58
N PHE A 12 35.27 21.36 27.80
CA PHE A 12 36.04 22.07 28.86
C PHE A 12 37.13 21.20 29.48
N CYS A 13 36.97 19.88 29.57
CA CYS A 13 38.00 18.95 30.05
C CYS A 13 39.16 18.75 29.07
N LEU A 14 38.95 18.94 27.76
CA LEU A 14 39.99 18.75 26.75
C LEU A 14 41.01 19.88 26.68
N PHE A 15 40.67 21.07 27.22
CA PHE A 15 41.62 22.21 27.30
C PHE A 15 42.66 22.09 28.43
N SER A 16 42.45 21.16 29.38
CA SER A 16 43.36 20.95 30.51
C SER A 16 44.37 19.81 30.33
N CYS A 17 44.27 19.00 29.29
CA CYS A 17 45.10 17.80 29.14
C CYS A 17 45.67 17.74 27.74
N GLY A 18 46.72 18.50 27.43
CA GLY A 18 47.68 18.50 26.31
C GLY A 18 47.47 17.59 25.10
N ILE A 19 46.23 17.24 24.74
CA ILE A 19 45.92 16.40 23.57
C ILE A 19 46.15 17.22 22.31
N PRO A 20 46.97 16.76 21.34
CA PRO A 20 47.22 17.46 20.09
C PRO A 20 45.92 17.73 19.35
N LYS A 21 45.70 18.96 18.87
CA LYS A 21 44.50 19.32 18.06
C LYS A 21 44.21 18.38 16.93
N LYS A 22 45.21 17.70 16.38
CA LYS A 22 45.11 16.72 15.30
C LYS A 22 44.39 15.46 15.75
N ASP A 23 44.60 15.00 16.96
CA ASP A 23 43.97 13.79 17.49
C ASP A 23 42.52 14.05 17.90
N VAL A 24 42.22 15.27 18.34
CA VAL A 24 40.82 15.71 18.59
C VAL A 24 40.00 15.75 17.31
N LEU A 25 40.54 16.32 16.23
CA LEU A 25 39.89 16.36 14.93
C LEU A 25 39.68 14.95 14.34
N LEU A 26 40.62 14.04 14.55
CA LEU A 26 40.53 12.67 14.07
C LEU A 26 39.43 11.90 14.87
N LEU A 27 39.31 12.20 16.15
CA LEU A 27 38.26 11.63 17.00
C LEU A 27 36.87 12.18 16.63
N GLU A 28 36.78 13.48 16.38
CA GLU A 28 35.54 14.12 15.92
C GLU A 28 35.06 13.54 14.59
N ASP A 29 35.95 13.39 13.60
CA ASP A 29 35.61 12.76 12.32
C ASP A 29 35.19 11.30 12.48
N LYS A 30 35.87 10.55 13.35
CA LYS A 30 35.50 9.16 13.63
C LYS A 30 34.09 9.09 14.25
N TYR A 31 33.80 9.88 15.27
CA TYR A 31 32.47 9.89 15.90
C TYR A 31 31.38 10.42 14.96
N LYS A 32 31.70 11.39 14.12
CA LYS A 32 30.79 11.90 13.09
C LYS A 32 30.40 10.83 12.08
N ASN A 33 31.40 10.06 11.58
CA ASN A 33 31.16 8.95 10.66
C ASN A 33 30.39 7.81 11.32
N GLU A 34 30.64 7.53 12.60
CA GLU A 34 29.91 6.52 13.36
C GLU A 34 28.45 6.96 13.60
N LEU A 35 28.23 8.24 13.86
CA LEU A 35 26.91 8.84 14.03
C LEU A 35 26.10 8.78 12.72
N ILE A 36 26.72 9.11 11.59
CA ILE A 36 26.14 8.99 10.25
C ILE A 36 25.73 7.54 9.96
N LYS A 37 26.61 6.57 10.28
CA LYS A 37 26.35 5.15 10.11
C LYS A 37 25.19 4.68 10.99
N LEU A 38 25.14 5.11 12.24
CA LEU A 38 24.04 4.79 13.16
C LEU A 38 22.71 5.38 12.69
N ASP A 39 22.74 6.61 12.20
CA ASP A 39 21.54 7.29 11.69
C ASP A 39 21.00 6.59 10.42
N SER A 40 21.89 6.16 9.51
CA SER A 40 21.54 5.32 8.38
C SER A 40 20.88 4.01 8.82
N GLN A 41 21.47 3.30 9.79
CA GLN A 41 20.88 2.07 10.33
C GLN A 41 19.53 2.31 11.00
N LEU A 42 19.35 3.45 11.65
CA LEU A 42 18.09 3.84 12.29
C LEU A 42 17.00 4.11 11.26
N VAL A 43 17.34 4.76 10.14
CA VAL A 43 16.43 5.01 9.02
C VAL A 43 16.03 3.70 8.37
N ASP A 44 16.98 2.78 8.13
CA ASP A 44 16.69 1.45 7.57
C ASP A 44 15.78 0.65 8.50
N GLN A 45 16.04 0.65 9.81
CA GLN A 45 15.18 -0.01 10.81
C GLN A 45 13.78 0.62 10.87
N ARG A 46 13.67 1.93 10.74
CA ARG A 46 12.36 2.60 10.68
C ARG A 46 11.60 2.25 9.42
N SER A 47 12.26 2.16 8.27
CA SER A 47 11.63 1.77 7.01
C SER A 47 11.13 0.31 7.06
N ILE A 48 11.93 -0.60 7.62
CA ILE A 48 11.55 -2.00 7.83
C ILE A 48 10.39 -2.09 8.82
N ASN A 49 10.43 -1.39 9.95
CA ASN A 49 9.34 -1.37 10.91
C ASN A 49 8.06 -0.76 10.34
N TYR A 50 8.18 0.28 9.51
CA TYR A 50 7.02 0.86 8.83
C TYR A 50 6.41 -0.12 7.82
N SER A 51 7.23 -0.79 7.01
CA SER A 51 6.76 -1.82 6.08
C SER A 51 6.12 -3.01 6.80
N LEU A 52 6.76 -3.49 7.89
CA LEU A 52 6.20 -4.55 8.75
C LEU A 52 4.90 -4.12 9.44
N THR A 53 4.82 -2.87 9.88
CA THR A 53 3.61 -2.33 10.50
C THR A 53 2.50 -2.21 9.48
N LEU A 54 2.79 -1.74 8.27
CA LEU A 54 1.83 -1.66 7.17
C LEU A 54 1.36 -3.06 6.73
N ASP A 55 2.28 -4.02 6.66
CA ASP A 55 1.96 -5.43 6.34
C ASP A 55 1.13 -6.08 7.46
N ASN A 56 1.44 -5.77 8.73
CA ASN A 56 0.64 -6.21 9.86
C ASN A 56 -0.75 -5.56 9.87
N TYR A 57 -0.88 -4.27 9.56
CA TYR A 57 -2.20 -3.63 9.41
C TYR A 57 -3.00 -4.24 8.25
N LYS A 58 -2.35 -4.52 7.11
CA LYS A 58 -3.00 -5.23 5.98
C LYS A 58 -3.43 -6.63 6.37
N LYS A 59 -2.56 -7.39 7.05
CA LYS A 59 -2.85 -8.74 7.56
C LYS A 59 -3.91 -8.70 8.67
N GLN A 60 -3.82 -7.76 9.62
CA GLN A 60 -4.84 -7.58 10.65
C GLN A 60 -6.19 -7.16 10.08
N GLY A 61 -6.24 -6.29 9.08
CA GLY A 61 -7.49 -5.93 8.41
C GLY A 61 -8.14 -7.13 7.72
N SER A 62 -7.36 -7.95 7.01
CA SER A 62 -7.86 -9.17 6.39
C SER A 62 -8.19 -10.26 7.41
N VAL A 63 -7.38 -10.43 8.45
CA VAL A 63 -7.62 -11.38 9.54
C VAL A 63 -8.85 -10.95 10.34
N SER A 64 -8.98 -9.68 10.70
CA SER A 64 -10.13 -9.16 11.44
C SER A 64 -11.44 -9.26 10.64
N ALA A 65 -11.40 -9.04 9.32
CA ALA A 65 -12.54 -9.29 8.46
C ALA A 65 -12.90 -10.79 8.41
N TYR A 66 -11.89 -11.66 8.32
CA TYR A 66 -12.04 -13.11 8.33
C TYR A 66 -12.57 -13.61 9.69
N GLU A 67 -12.01 -13.10 10.79
CA GLU A 67 -12.45 -13.42 12.16
C GLU A 67 -13.89 -12.94 12.41
N SER A 68 -14.29 -11.77 11.91
CA SER A 68 -15.66 -11.29 12.05
C SER A 68 -16.65 -12.15 11.27
N VAL A 69 -16.31 -12.57 10.05
CA VAL A 69 -17.12 -13.51 9.25
C VAL A 69 -17.15 -14.88 9.93
N GLN A 70 -15.98 -15.36 10.39
CA GLN A 70 -15.87 -16.63 11.09
C GLN A 70 -16.68 -16.63 12.40
N LYS A 71 -16.64 -15.52 13.15
CA LYS A 71 -17.43 -15.35 14.37
C LYS A 71 -18.92 -15.41 14.10
N VAL A 72 -19.40 -14.67 13.10
CA VAL A 72 -20.83 -14.72 12.68
C VAL A 72 -21.23 -16.15 12.27
N TYR A 73 -20.32 -16.85 11.59
CA TYR A 73 -20.55 -18.23 11.18
C TYR A 73 -20.62 -19.20 12.37
N LEU A 74 -19.68 -19.06 13.33
CA LEU A 74 -19.65 -19.85 14.56
C LEU A 74 -20.87 -19.57 15.45
N ASP A 75 -21.23 -18.30 15.63
CA ASP A 75 -22.44 -17.90 16.38
C ASP A 75 -23.70 -18.50 15.76
N ARG A 76 -23.72 -18.61 14.42
CA ARG A 76 -24.83 -19.22 13.70
C ARG A 76 -24.84 -20.74 13.85
N LEU A 77 -23.66 -21.40 13.79
CA LEU A 77 -23.52 -22.83 14.07
C LEU A 77 -23.97 -23.17 15.49
N ASP A 78 -23.53 -22.38 16.49
CA ASP A 78 -23.93 -22.55 17.88
C ASP A 78 -25.44 -22.36 18.07
N SER A 79 -26.03 -21.38 17.38
CA SER A 79 -27.48 -21.18 17.37
C SER A 79 -28.24 -22.39 16.79
N LEU A 80 -27.72 -22.94 15.66
CA LEU A 80 -28.32 -24.13 15.04
C LEU A 80 -28.11 -25.38 15.90
N GLN A 81 -26.93 -25.53 16.54
CA GLN A 81 -26.68 -26.63 17.46
C GLN A 81 -27.61 -26.58 18.67
N ASN A 82 -27.81 -25.38 19.24
CA ASN A 82 -28.76 -25.19 20.34
C ASN A 82 -30.21 -25.48 19.94
N GLU A 83 -30.57 -25.18 18.68
CA GLU A 83 -31.91 -25.53 18.15
C GLU A 83 -32.06 -27.05 18.00
N ILE A 84 -31.02 -27.76 17.52
CA ILE A 84 -30.95 -29.23 17.45
C ILE A 84 -31.04 -29.83 18.86
N ASP A 85 -30.30 -29.30 19.83
CA ASP A 85 -30.35 -29.80 21.22
C ASP A 85 -31.71 -29.61 21.89
N LYS A 86 -32.37 -28.49 21.62
CA LYS A 86 -33.78 -28.26 22.06
C LYS A 86 -34.75 -29.26 21.42
N LEU A 87 -34.58 -29.54 20.13
CA LEU A 87 -35.38 -30.52 19.40
C LEU A 87 -35.18 -31.94 19.95
N ASN A 88 -33.93 -32.32 20.25
CA ASN A 88 -33.60 -33.61 20.83
C ASN A 88 -34.17 -33.81 22.24
N LYS A 89 -34.23 -32.73 23.05
CA LYS A 89 -34.88 -32.78 24.38
C LYS A 89 -36.38 -32.91 24.33
N ASN A 90 -37.02 -32.43 23.27
CA ASN A 90 -38.46 -32.49 23.09
C ASN A 90 -38.92 -33.68 22.22
N SER A 91 -38.03 -34.65 21.97
CA SER A 91 -38.27 -35.76 21.04
C SER A 91 -39.34 -36.77 21.48
N SER A 92 -40.03 -36.55 22.61
CA SER A 92 -41.16 -37.35 23.04
C SER A 92 -42.52 -36.88 22.47
N LEU A 93 -42.55 -35.79 21.73
CA LEU A 93 -43.77 -35.22 21.14
C LEU A 93 -43.66 -35.08 19.63
N SER A 94 -44.14 -36.10 18.94
CA SER A 94 -44.51 -36.16 17.51
C SER A 94 -43.40 -36.20 16.47
N GLN A 95 -43.22 -37.37 15.85
CA GLN A 95 -42.34 -37.66 14.70
C GLN A 95 -42.58 -36.70 13.52
N ASN A 96 -43.81 -36.19 13.34
CA ASN A 96 -44.12 -35.26 12.25
C ASN A 96 -43.50 -33.88 12.48
N PHE A 97 -43.49 -33.39 13.73
CA PHE A 97 -42.87 -32.11 14.04
C PHE A 97 -41.34 -32.15 13.93
N LEU A 98 -40.74 -33.32 14.17
CA LEU A 98 -39.28 -33.52 13.95
C LEU A 98 -38.94 -33.49 12.48
N SER A 99 -39.75 -34.14 11.61
CA SER A 99 -39.52 -34.20 10.17
C SER A 99 -39.54 -32.77 9.56
N ASP A 100 -40.60 -32.00 9.88
CA ASP A 100 -40.71 -30.62 9.36
C ASP A 100 -39.59 -29.69 9.83
N ASN A 101 -39.07 -29.91 11.06
CA ASN A 101 -37.95 -29.16 11.58
C ASN A 101 -36.60 -29.57 10.96
N ILE A 102 -36.38 -30.87 10.69
CA ILE A 102 -35.21 -31.37 9.98
C ILE A 102 -35.19 -30.78 8.58
N ASP A 103 -36.27 -30.82 7.81
CA ASP A 103 -36.39 -30.24 6.49
C ASP A 103 -36.07 -28.72 6.48
N SER A 104 -36.58 -28.02 7.51
CA SER A 104 -36.29 -26.59 7.73
C SER A 104 -34.79 -26.33 7.99
N LEU A 105 -34.14 -27.16 8.83
CA LEU A 105 -32.74 -27.08 9.16
C LEU A 105 -31.83 -27.41 7.97
N GLU A 106 -32.18 -28.45 7.21
CA GLU A 106 -31.50 -28.83 5.97
C GLU A 106 -31.58 -27.71 4.94
N THR A 107 -32.74 -27.08 4.78
CA THR A 107 -32.92 -25.92 3.91
C THR A 107 -32.06 -24.74 4.35
N LYS A 108 -32.00 -24.44 5.64
CA LYS A 108 -31.15 -23.37 6.19
C LYS A 108 -29.66 -23.68 5.97
N LEU A 109 -29.23 -24.92 6.19
CA LEU A 109 -27.88 -25.37 5.98
C LEU A 109 -27.47 -25.28 4.48
N ALA A 110 -28.34 -25.72 3.57
CA ALA A 110 -28.14 -25.61 2.14
C ALA A 110 -28.00 -24.15 1.70
N ASN A 111 -28.86 -23.27 2.19
CA ASN A 111 -28.78 -21.83 1.91
C ASN A 111 -27.48 -21.20 2.44
N GLN A 112 -27.04 -21.62 3.61
CA GLN A 112 -25.78 -21.15 4.22
C GLN A 112 -24.55 -21.65 3.45
N TYR A 113 -24.58 -22.89 2.99
CA TYR A 113 -23.55 -23.44 2.10
C TYR A 113 -23.46 -22.66 0.78
N LEU A 114 -24.61 -22.42 0.13
CA LEU A 114 -24.68 -21.63 -1.11
C LEU A 114 -24.16 -20.21 -0.90
N PHE A 115 -24.50 -19.59 0.23
CA PHE A 115 -23.99 -18.26 0.60
C PHE A 115 -22.45 -18.27 0.77
N THR A 116 -21.91 -19.26 1.47
CA THR A 116 -20.45 -19.40 1.62
C THR A 116 -19.76 -19.61 0.28
N GLN A 117 -20.32 -20.46 -0.58
CA GLN A 117 -19.79 -20.66 -1.96
C GLN A 117 -19.86 -19.36 -2.78
N SER A 118 -20.92 -18.59 -2.65
CA SER A 118 -21.05 -17.30 -3.32
C SER A 118 -19.97 -16.28 -2.87
N ILE A 119 -19.65 -16.26 -1.57
CA ILE A 119 -18.55 -15.44 -1.03
C ILE A 119 -17.21 -15.91 -1.57
N LEU A 120 -16.93 -17.20 -1.55
CA LEU A 120 -15.69 -17.77 -2.09
C LEU A 120 -15.51 -17.45 -3.59
N ASN A 121 -16.58 -17.63 -4.37
CA ASN A 121 -16.59 -17.29 -5.79
C ASN A 121 -16.39 -15.79 -6.02
N TYR A 122 -16.96 -14.96 -5.12
CA TYR A 122 -16.76 -13.53 -5.14
C TYR A 122 -15.29 -13.16 -4.91
N TRP A 123 -14.64 -13.73 -3.89
CA TRP A 123 -13.21 -13.52 -3.62
C TRP A 123 -12.30 -13.98 -4.76
N THR A 124 -12.57 -15.14 -5.35
CA THR A 124 -11.81 -15.62 -6.51
C THR A 124 -11.98 -14.72 -7.73
N LYS A 125 -13.17 -14.14 -7.90
CA LYS A 125 -13.45 -13.13 -8.93
C LYS A 125 -12.67 -11.84 -8.74
N PHE A 126 -12.39 -11.43 -7.51
CA PHE A 126 -11.57 -10.24 -7.19
C PHE A 126 -10.09 -10.45 -7.44
N ASN A 127 -9.54 -11.58 -7.03
CA ASN A 127 -8.11 -11.88 -7.20
C ASN A 127 -7.73 -12.09 -8.67
N SER A 128 -8.63 -12.61 -9.48
CA SER A 128 -8.37 -12.87 -10.90
C SER A 128 -8.12 -11.61 -11.75
N PRO A 129 -8.89 -10.51 -11.64
CA PRO A 129 -8.63 -9.30 -12.43
C PRO A 129 -7.34 -8.57 -12.06
N VAL A 130 -6.97 -8.51 -10.77
CA VAL A 130 -5.71 -7.88 -10.32
C VAL A 130 -4.52 -8.69 -10.81
N GLY A 131 -4.55 -10.01 -10.67
CA GLY A 131 -3.50 -10.90 -11.17
C GLY A 131 -3.34 -10.83 -12.70
N LYS A 132 -4.45 -10.76 -13.46
CA LYS A 132 -4.41 -10.57 -14.91
C LYS A 132 -3.78 -9.23 -15.29
N LEU A 133 -4.20 -8.15 -14.64
CA LEU A 133 -3.61 -6.81 -14.84
C LEU A 133 -2.10 -6.83 -14.56
N SER A 134 -1.70 -7.38 -13.41
CA SER A 134 -0.29 -7.48 -13.00
C SER A 134 0.54 -8.29 -14.00
N ALA A 135 0.04 -9.43 -14.47
CA ALA A 135 0.74 -10.27 -15.44
C ALA A 135 0.97 -9.53 -16.76
N ILE A 136 -0.06 -8.86 -17.30
CA ILE A 136 0.04 -8.08 -18.54
C ILE A 136 1.02 -6.91 -18.38
N LEU A 137 0.96 -6.21 -17.24
CA LEU A 137 1.89 -5.11 -16.95
C LEU A 137 3.33 -5.60 -16.86
N LYS A 138 3.59 -6.70 -16.15
CA LYS A 138 4.92 -7.30 -16.01
C LYS A 138 5.51 -7.71 -17.38
N ASP A 139 4.69 -8.30 -18.24
CA ASP A 139 5.10 -8.70 -19.58
C ASP A 139 5.40 -7.48 -20.46
N SER A 140 4.48 -6.53 -20.52
CA SER A 140 4.59 -5.33 -21.37
C SER A 140 5.71 -4.37 -20.95
N LEU A 141 6.04 -4.34 -19.67
CA LEU A 141 7.06 -3.44 -19.10
C LEU A 141 8.37 -4.17 -18.76
N ALA A 142 8.54 -5.43 -19.15
CA ALA A 142 9.73 -6.22 -18.86
C ALA A 142 11.03 -5.61 -19.39
N SER A 143 10.97 -4.81 -20.46
CA SER A 143 12.10 -4.09 -21.05
C SER A 143 12.40 -2.73 -20.38
N GLU A 144 11.53 -2.27 -19.48
CA GLU A 144 11.65 -0.95 -18.88
C GLU A 144 12.52 -1.03 -17.61
N GLU A 145 13.77 -0.60 -17.70
CA GLU A 145 14.67 -0.59 -16.57
C GLU A 145 14.14 0.26 -15.42
N ASN A 146 14.29 -0.22 -14.19
CA ASN A 146 13.90 0.46 -12.94
C ASN A 146 12.41 0.76 -12.79
N VAL A 147 11.53 0.20 -13.63
CA VAL A 147 10.10 0.18 -13.37
C VAL A 147 9.78 -1.06 -12.53
N ILE A 148 9.22 -0.83 -11.35
CA ILE A 148 8.95 -1.91 -10.39
C ILE A 148 7.44 -2.13 -10.34
N ILE A 149 7.01 -3.38 -10.53
CA ILE A 149 5.60 -3.78 -10.44
C ILE A 149 5.44 -4.71 -9.25
N GLU A 150 4.63 -4.29 -8.29
CA GLU A 150 4.29 -5.08 -7.12
C GLU A 150 2.82 -5.47 -7.18
N GLU A 151 2.55 -6.72 -6.84
CA GLU A 151 1.21 -7.28 -6.81
C GLU A 151 0.78 -7.56 -5.37
N SER A 152 -0.42 -7.14 -5.05
CA SER A 152 -1.12 -7.46 -3.81
C SER A 152 -2.46 -8.10 -4.15
N THR A 153 -3.15 -8.65 -3.16
CA THR A 153 -4.47 -9.28 -3.34
C THR A 153 -5.52 -8.33 -3.93
N LEU A 154 -5.47 -7.04 -3.57
CA LEU A 154 -6.51 -6.06 -3.91
C LEU A 154 -6.05 -4.96 -4.87
N PHE A 155 -4.77 -4.85 -5.13
CA PHE A 155 -4.21 -3.81 -6.00
C PHE A 155 -2.91 -4.29 -6.66
N CYS A 156 -2.55 -3.61 -7.73
CA CYS A 156 -1.25 -3.67 -8.35
C CYS A 156 -0.62 -2.28 -8.31
N SER A 157 0.66 -2.17 -7.96
CA SER A 157 1.37 -0.90 -8.00
C SER A 157 2.47 -0.92 -9.06
N ILE A 158 2.66 0.21 -9.72
CA ILE A 158 3.69 0.45 -10.73
C ILE A 158 4.52 1.64 -10.25
N SER A 159 5.74 1.41 -9.84
CA SER A 159 6.68 2.45 -9.43
C SER A 159 7.57 2.85 -10.60
N ILE A 160 7.52 4.10 -11.01
CA ILE A 160 8.23 4.66 -12.14
C ILE A 160 9.22 5.71 -11.63
N PRO A 161 10.53 5.57 -11.89
CA PRO A 161 11.52 6.57 -11.49
C PRO A 161 11.20 7.95 -12.06
N MET A 162 11.42 8.98 -11.25
CA MET A 162 11.11 10.36 -11.62
C MET A 162 11.86 10.82 -12.87
N GLU A 163 13.09 10.36 -13.03
CA GLU A 163 13.97 10.69 -14.15
C GLU A 163 13.44 10.20 -15.50
N LYS A 164 12.56 9.16 -15.50
CA LYS A 164 11.87 8.68 -16.70
C LYS A 164 10.67 9.56 -17.09
N LEU A 165 10.15 10.35 -16.15
CA LEU A 165 8.90 11.11 -16.33
C LEU A 165 9.11 12.60 -16.47
N PHE A 166 10.19 13.15 -15.91
CA PHE A 166 10.42 14.58 -15.83
C PHE A 166 11.86 14.94 -16.12
N LYS A 167 12.04 16.04 -16.85
CA LYS A 167 13.38 16.68 -16.95
C LYS A 167 13.79 17.28 -15.61
N PRO A 168 15.10 17.40 -15.37
CA PRO A 168 15.58 18.07 -14.17
C PRO A 168 14.92 19.44 -14.00
N PHE A 169 14.51 19.76 -12.76
CA PHE A 169 13.86 21.02 -12.37
C PHE A 169 12.47 21.28 -12.97
N VAL A 170 11.95 20.42 -13.84
CA VAL A 170 10.57 20.50 -14.36
C VAL A 170 9.64 19.65 -13.49
N THR A 171 8.53 20.23 -13.07
CA THR A 171 7.62 19.57 -12.11
C THR A 171 6.17 19.49 -12.55
N GLN A 172 5.80 20.27 -13.56
CA GLN A 172 4.41 20.45 -13.96
C GLN A 172 4.07 19.90 -15.34
N VAL A 173 5.09 19.47 -16.09
CA VAL A 173 4.93 18.92 -17.44
C VAL A 173 5.73 17.64 -17.54
N VAL A 174 5.07 16.59 -17.96
CA VAL A 174 5.71 15.28 -18.23
C VAL A 174 6.61 15.41 -19.47
N ASP A 175 7.79 14.81 -19.41
CA ASP A 175 8.71 14.79 -20.55
C ASP A 175 8.07 14.02 -21.73
N PRO A 176 8.11 14.55 -22.95
CA PRO A 176 7.64 13.81 -24.13
C PRO A 176 8.29 12.44 -24.32
N THR A 177 9.52 12.24 -23.85
CA THR A 177 10.19 10.93 -23.90
C THR A 177 9.54 9.87 -22.99
N ALA A 178 8.74 10.28 -22.02
CA ALA A 178 7.97 9.38 -21.15
C ALA A 178 6.66 8.89 -21.80
N MET A 179 6.21 9.54 -22.87
CA MET A 179 4.91 9.25 -23.50
C MET A 179 4.77 7.80 -23.97
N PRO A 180 5.79 7.15 -24.58
CA PRO A 180 5.67 5.74 -24.95
C PRO A 180 5.45 4.81 -23.74
N LEU A 181 6.12 5.07 -22.60
CA LEU A 181 5.96 4.30 -21.38
C LEU A 181 4.55 4.48 -20.79
N LEU A 182 4.11 5.74 -20.66
CA LEU A 182 2.77 6.04 -20.17
C LEU A 182 1.69 5.53 -21.12
N GLY A 183 1.94 5.52 -22.43
CA GLY A 183 1.05 4.94 -23.45
C GLY A 183 0.83 3.45 -23.21
N LYS A 184 1.90 2.66 -23.12
CA LYS A 184 1.81 1.20 -22.82
C LYS A 184 0.98 0.95 -21.56
N ILE A 185 1.24 1.71 -20.48
CA ILE A 185 0.49 1.58 -19.23
C ILE A 185 -0.98 1.94 -19.44
N SER A 186 -1.26 3.04 -20.12
CA SER A 186 -2.62 3.54 -20.35
C SER A 186 -3.46 2.59 -21.20
N GLU A 187 -2.89 2.03 -22.27
CA GLU A 187 -3.54 1.02 -23.11
C GLU A 187 -3.98 -0.18 -22.29
N ILE A 188 -3.11 -0.66 -21.39
CA ILE A 188 -3.45 -1.77 -20.51
C ILE A 188 -4.56 -1.36 -19.53
N LEU A 189 -4.47 -0.16 -18.92
CA LEU A 189 -5.48 0.32 -17.97
C LEU A 189 -6.85 0.58 -18.62
N LEU A 190 -6.90 0.83 -19.92
CA LEU A 190 -8.17 0.92 -20.69
C LEU A 190 -8.86 -0.43 -20.82
N LEU A 191 -8.11 -1.54 -20.84
CA LEU A 191 -8.69 -2.89 -20.84
C LEU A 191 -9.38 -3.25 -19.50
N PHE A 192 -9.10 -2.48 -18.45
CA PHE A 192 -9.63 -2.71 -17.11
C PHE A 192 -10.43 -1.51 -16.59
N PRO A 193 -11.60 -1.19 -17.16
CA PRO A 193 -12.36 0.03 -16.83
C PRO A 193 -12.91 0.06 -15.40
N ALA A 194 -13.02 -1.10 -14.74
CA ALA A 194 -13.52 -1.21 -13.36
C ALA A 194 -12.50 -0.77 -12.29
N PHE A 195 -11.24 -0.56 -12.69
CA PHE A 195 -10.19 -0.17 -11.74
C PHE A 195 -10.09 1.35 -11.59
N THR A 196 -9.77 1.78 -10.38
CA THR A 196 -9.33 3.15 -10.05
C THR A 196 -7.81 3.20 -10.05
N ILE A 197 -7.28 4.39 -10.29
CA ILE A 197 -5.84 4.65 -10.42
C ILE A 197 -5.49 5.77 -9.45
N GLN A 198 -4.68 5.49 -8.46
CA GLN A 198 -4.09 6.51 -7.60
C GLN A 198 -2.69 6.81 -8.11
N VAL A 199 -2.46 8.03 -8.53
CA VAL A 199 -1.15 8.54 -8.95
C VAL A 199 -0.51 9.20 -7.74
N ILE A 200 0.50 8.56 -7.17
CA ILE A 200 1.13 9.01 -5.92
C ILE A 200 2.56 9.46 -6.20
N GLY A 201 2.84 10.72 -5.88
CA GLY A 201 4.19 11.28 -5.96
C GLY A 201 5.00 11.01 -4.70
N HIS A 202 6.27 10.71 -4.89
CA HIS A 202 7.24 10.55 -3.80
C HIS A 202 8.51 11.34 -4.10
N THR A 203 9.18 11.80 -3.05
CA THR A 203 10.47 12.49 -3.13
C THR A 203 11.51 11.76 -2.28
N ASP A 204 12.75 12.12 -2.44
CA ASP A 204 13.79 11.89 -1.44
C ASP A 204 13.70 12.96 -0.33
N ASN A 205 14.61 12.88 0.65
CA ASN A 205 14.69 13.83 1.76
C ASN A 205 15.48 15.12 1.43
N ALA A 206 15.77 15.40 0.17
CA ALA A 206 16.45 16.63 -0.21
C ALA A 206 15.56 17.85 0.01
N ILE A 207 16.14 18.88 0.62
CA ILE A 207 15.43 20.14 0.86
C ILE A 207 15.20 20.83 -0.50
N GLN A 208 13.93 21.19 -0.76
CA GLN A 208 13.58 21.92 -1.95
C GLN A 208 14.12 23.35 -1.91
N GLN A 209 14.96 23.69 -2.88
CA GLN A 209 15.52 25.04 -3.00
C GLN A 209 14.64 25.98 -3.82
N ASN A 210 13.54 25.48 -4.37
CA ASN A 210 12.63 26.28 -5.18
C ASN A 210 11.66 27.08 -4.30
N LYS A 211 11.82 28.40 -4.26
CA LYS A 211 10.95 29.32 -3.50
C LYS A 211 9.48 29.27 -3.87
N LYS A 212 9.12 28.68 -5.03
CA LYS A 212 7.72 28.50 -5.47
C LYS A 212 7.06 27.23 -4.94
N LEU A 213 7.84 26.34 -4.37
CA LEU A 213 7.39 25.05 -3.81
C LEU A 213 7.86 25.00 -2.37
N PRO A 214 6.98 25.17 -1.38
CA PRO A 214 7.39 25.30 0.01
C PRO A 214 7.98 24.02 0.59
N ASP A 215 7.55 22.83 0.13
CA ASP A 215 8.06 21.57 0.68
C ASP A 215 7.96 20.37 -0.29
N ASN A 216 8.36 19.19 0.20
CA ASN A 216 8.32 17.93 -0.54
C ASN A 216 6.88 17.39 -0.72
N TRP A 217 5.93 17.80 0.11
CA TRP A 217 4.52 17.48 -0.08
C TRP A 217 3.99 18.12 -1.35
N ASP A 218 4.15 19.44 -1.47
CA ASP A 218 3.68 20.20 -2.64
C ASP A 218 4.33 19.68 -3.92
N LEU A 219 5.65 19.45 -3.88
CA LEU A 219 6.38 18.91 -5.03
C LEU A 219 5.81 17.57 -5.48
N SER A 220 5.57 16.67 -4.55
CA SER A 220 5.07 15.32 -4.86
C SER A 220 3.66 15.35 -5.43
N VAL A 221 2.77 16.19 -4.88
CA VAL A 221 1.41 16.38 -5.40
C VAL A 221 1.41 16.98 -6.80
N LEU A 222 2.23 18.00 -7.05
CA LEU A 222 2.31 18.64 -8.37
C LEU A 222 2.76 17.66 -9.46
N ARG A 223 3.74 16.83 -9.18
CA ARG A 223 4.21 15.79 -10.09
C ARG A 223 3.16 14.73 -10.36
N ALA A 224 2.46 14.28 -9.31
CA ALA A 224 1.35 13.35 -9.45
C ALA A 224 0.22 13.95 -10.30
N SER A 225 -0.11 15.23 -10.08
CA SER A 225 -1.10 15.95 -10.88
C SER A 225 -0.71 16.05 -12.36
N ALA A 226 0.57 16.33 -12.65
CA ALA A 226 1.06 16.41 -14.03
C ALA A 226 0.91 15.07 -14.77
N VAL A 227 1.30 13.96 -14.12
CA VAL A 227 1.11 12.61 -14.69
C VAL A 227 -0.38 12.29 -14.86
N SER A 228 -1.21 12.62 -13.87
CA SER A 228 -2.65 12.39 -13.95
C SER A 228 -3.29 13.13 -15.14
N LYS A 229 -2.90 14.40 -15.37
CA LYS A 229 -3.35 15.17 -16.53
C LYS A 229 -2.90 14.52 -17.83
N ALA A 230 -1.63 14.12 -17.93
CA ALA A 230 -1.14 13.45 -19.13
C ALA A 230 -1.94 12.17 -19.44
N LEU A 231 -2.25 11.35 -18.43
CA LEU A 231 -3.04 10.13 -18.57
C LEU A 231 -4.48 10.42 -19.09
N VAL A 232 -5.07 11.55 -18.67
CA VAL A 232 -6.41 11.96 -19.11
C VAL A 232 -6.37 12.58 -20.51
N GLU A 233 -5.47 13.51 -20.74
CA GLU A 233 -5.44 14.34 -21.95
C GLU A 233 -4.94 13.58 -23.16
N GLU A 234 -3.90 12.75 -23.00
CA GLU A 234 -3.27 12.03 -24.12
C GLU A 234 -3.91 10.67 -24.42
N TRP A 235 -4.35 9.94 -23.37
CA TRP A 235 -4.89 8.58 -23.54
C TRP A 235 -6.35 8.43 -23.13
N GLN A 236 -7.06 9.53 -22.87
CA GLN A 236 -8.50 9.54 -22.58
C GLN A 236 -8.92 8.63 -21.42
N LEU A 237 -8.03 8.38 -20.48
CA LEU A 237 -8.41 7.71 -19.23
C LEU A 237 -9.44 8.57 -18.50
N SER A 238 -10.55 7.97 -18.07
CA SER A 238 -11.62 8.69 -17.39
C SER A 238 -11.13 9.42 -16.14
N PRO A 239 -11.29 10.75 -16.01
CA PRO A 239 -10.89 11.51 -14.82
C PRO A 239 -11.50 10.97 -13.53
N SER A 240 -12.71 10.39 -13.59
CA SER A 240 -13.41 9.80 -12.43
C SER A 240 -12.71 8.57 -11.87
N ARG A 241 -11.76 8.00 -12.61
CA ARG A 241 -10.96 6.84 -12.18
C ARG A 241 -9.64 7.24 -11.55
N ILE A 242 -9.21 8.50 -11.67
CA ILE A 242 -7.87 8.96 -11.32
C ILE A 242 -7.92 9.83 -10.07
N LEU A 243 -7.04 9.53 -9.13
CA LEU A 243 -6.78 10.34 -7.94
C LEU A 243 -5.29 10.71 -7.92
N ALA A 244 -4.97 12.00 -7.91
CA ALA A 244 -3.61 12.48 -7.70
C ALA A 244 -3.35 12.73 -6.21
N ALA A 245 -2.23 12.21 -5.70
CA ALA A 245 -1.82 12.37 -4.31
C ALA A 245 -0.30 12.54 -4.20
N GLY A 246 0.18 13.03 -3.07
CA GLY A 246 1.60 13.11 -2.75
C GLY A 246 1.88 12.56 -1.36
N LYS A 247 3.04 11.96 -1.18
CA LYS A 247 3.54 11.47 0.11
C LYS A 247 4.86 12.13 0.53
N GLY A 248 5.39 13.06 -0.28
CA GLY A 248 6.67 13.69 -0.02
C GLY A 248 7.76 12.64 0.18
N GLU A 249 8.60 12.86 1.19
CA GLU A 249 9.71 11.99 1.60
C GLU A 249 9.31 10.91 2.63
N PHE A 250 8.05 10.91 3.09
CA PHE A 250 7.60 10.14 4.26
C PHE A 250 7.23 8.68 3.95
N SER A 251 7.43 8.24 2.71
CA SER A 251 7.21 6.84 2.32
C SER A 251 8.36 6.35 1.42
N PRO A 252 9.59 6.27 1.97
CA PRO A 252 10.75 5.86 1.21
C PRO A 252 10.73 4.35 0.92
N MET A 253 11.13 3.97 -0.30
CA MET A 253 11.37 2.56 -0.67
C MET A 253 12.72 2.06 -0.14
N LYS A 254 13.71 2.96 -0.10
CA LYS A 254 15.06 2.67 0.35
C LYS A 254 15.58 3.82 1.22
N SER A 255 16.69 3.58 1.91
CA SER A 255 17.34 4.61 2.70
C SER A 255 17.68 5.86 1.86
N ASN A 256 17.43 7.02 2.43
CA ASN A 256 17.82 8.31 1.84
C ASN A 256 19.30 8.65 2.05
N GLU A 257 20.08 7.78 2.68
CA GLU A 257 21.50 8.00 2.95
C GLU A 257 22.37 7.73 1.71
N THR A 258 21.88 6.91 0.77
CA THR A 258 22.60 6.56 -0.44
C THR A 258 22.02 7.26 -1.67
N PRO A 259 22.82 7.66 -2.65
CA PRO A 259 22.34 8.22 -3.92
C PRO A 259 21.36 7.31 -4.65
N GLU A 260 21.60 5.99 -4.62
CA GLU A 260 20.77 4.97 -5.25
C GLU A 260 19.40 4.88 -4.53
N GLY A 261 19.41 4.92 -3.19
CA GLY A 261 18.19 4.94 -2.41
C GLY A 261 17.34 6.20 -2.67
N LYS A 262 17.99 7.36 -2.73
CA LYS A 262 17.32 8.62 -3.10
C LYS A 262 16.72 8.55 -4.51
N ALA A 263 17.41 7.97 -5.47
CA ALA A 263 16.90 7.80 -6.83
C ALA A 263 15.62 6.93 -6.85
N LEU A 264 15.60 5.82 -6.12
CA LEU A 264 14.42 4.97 -6.00
C LEU A 264 13.28 5.63 -5.22
N ASN A 265 13.59 6.52 -4.28
CA ASN A 265 12.57 7.25 -3.53
C ASN A 265 11.90 8.32 -4.38
N ARG A 266 12.65 8.97 -5.31
CA ARG A 266 12.07 9.89 -6.29
C ARG A 266 11.33 9.12 -7.38
N ARG A 267 10.05 8.87 -7.17
CA ARG A 267 9.21 8.08 -8.07
C ARG A 267 7.77 8.58 -8.15
N ILE A 268 7.09 8.18 -9.19
CA ILE A 268 5.63 8.16 -9.25
C ILE A 268 5.18 6.72 -9.08
N GLU A 269 4.27 6.49 -8.19
CA GLU A 269 3.63 5.20 -7.94
C GLU A 269 2.19 5.25 -8.46
N LEU A 270 1.84 4.36 -9.40
CA LEU A 270 0.47 4.16 -9.86
C LEU A 270 -0.12 2.97 -9.10
N VAL A 271 -1.02 3.23 -8.17
CA VAL A 271 -1.74 2.16 -7.45
C VAL A 271 -3.07 1.92 -8.14
N VAL A 272 -3.21 0.73 -8.72
CA VAL A 272 -4.38 0.33 -9.49
C VAL A 272 -5.18 -0.68 -8.69
N SER A 273 -6.41 -0.33 -8.32
CA SER A 273 -7.28 -1.15 -7.47
C SER A 273 -8.72 -1.13 -7.96
N LEU A 274 -9.49 -2.15 -7.62
CA LEU A 274 -10.94 -2.13 -7.84
C LEU A 274 -11.61 -1.04 -6.99
N ARG A 275 -12.72 -0.49 -7.48
CA ARG A 275 -13.50 0.50 -6.73
C ARG A 275 -14.11 -0.14 -5.51
N THR A 276 -13.88 0.45 -4.34
CA THR A 276 -14.44 -0.03 -3.08
C THR A 276 -15.97 -0.04 -3.11
N GLU A 277 -16.60 0.96 -3.78
CA GLU A 277 -18.05 1.04 -3.91
C GLU A 277 -18.62 -0.14 -4.71
N ASP A 278 -17.93 -0.55 -5.78
CA ASP A 278 -18.34 -1.69 -6.60
C ASP A 278 -18.22 -2.99 -5.80
N ILE A 279 -17.13 -3.12 -5.03
CA ILE A 279 -16.93 -4.23 -4.10
C ILE A 279 -18.08 -4.31 -3.09
N LEU A 280 -18.37 -3.20 -2.42
CA LEU A 280 -19.44 -3.14 -1.41
C LEU A 280 -20.82 -3.34 -2.00
N ARG A 281 -21.09 -2.78 -3.18
CA ARG A 281 -22.36 -2.94 -3.88
C ARG A 281 -22.61 -4.41 -4.24
N ASP A 282 -21.60 -5.09 -4.77
CA ASP A 282 -21.74 -6.49 -5.14
C ASP A 282 -21.80 -7.40 -3.91
N TYR A 283 -21.06 -7.09 -2.86
CA TYR A 283 -21.15 -7.78 -1.58
C TYR A 283 -22.57 -7.69 -0.96
N ARG A 284 -23.18 -6.49 -1.00
CA ARG A 284 -24.56 -6.30 -0.49
C ARG A 284 -25.59 -7.16 -1.21
N LYS A 285 -25.36 -7.51 -2.49
CA LYS A 285 -26.26 -8.40 -3.25
C LYS A 285 -26.19 -9.85 -2.78
N LEU A 286 -25.09 -10.23 -2.11
CA LEU A 286 -24.87 -11.57 -1.58
C LEU A 286 -25.46 -11.75 -0.18
N LEU A 287 -25.77 -10.65 0.53
CA LEU A 287 -26.35 -10.72 1.85
C LEU A 287 -27.80 -11.25 1.74
N PRO A 288 -28.19 -12.23 2.59
CA PRO A 288 -29.57 -12.69 2.65
C PRO A 288 -30.48 -11.51 3.04
N LYS A 289 -31.60 -11.40 2.34
CA LYS A 289 -32.66 -10.42 2.65
C LYS A 289 -33.39 -10.80 3.91
#